data_496af7810cf877d1aba99744ab2b7db5
#
_entry.id   496af7810cf877d1aba99744ab2b7db5
#
_cell.length_a   1.000
_cell.length_b   1.000
_cell.length_c   1.000
_cell.angle_alpha   90.00
_cell.angle_beta   90.00
_cell.angle_gamma   90.00
#
_symmetry.space_group_name_H-M   'P 1'
#
loop_
_entity.id
_entity.type
_entity.pdbx_description
1 polymer ?
#
loop_
_entity_poly.entity_id
_entity_poly.type
_entity_poly.pdbx_seq_one_letter_code
_entity_poly.pdbx_strand_id
1 'polypeptide(L)'
;MTILSLIVPGIPASLNASYASHWSKRAKLKNDWLDKMQVLLLDCGCRRSKPRFTGMVALNLHYRVATRTRKQRPDLDNLAPKALIDGMIGYVFPDDSAIRLLIQSIEYDADRDETIVSVKPLGD
;
A
#
# COMPACT_ATOMS: atom_id res chain seq x y z
N MET A 1 -20.85 -6.94 6.26
CA MET A 1 -19.95 -6.23 5.33
C MET A 1 -18.52 -6.63 5.64
N THR A 2 -17.80 -7.15 4.66
CA THR A 2 -16.45 -7.67 4.87
C THR A 2 -15.43 -6.57 4.60
N ILE A 3 -14.58 -6.32 5.58
CA ILE A 3 -13.47 -5.37 5.43
C ILE A 3 -12.18 -6.18 5.48
N LEU A 4 -11.29 -5.90 4.54
CA LEU A 4 -9.94 -6.46 4.58
C LEU A 4 -9.03 -5.45 5.27
N SER A 5 -8.31 -5.89 6.29
CA SER A 5 -7.36 -5.02 6.98
C SER A 5 -6.07 -5.80 7.21
N LEU A 6 -4.93 -5.17 6.93
CA LEU A 6 -3.64 -5.77 7.18
C LEU A 6 -2.60 -4.70 7.52
N ILE A 7 -1.55 -5.12 8.21
CA ILE A 7 -0.42 -4.28 8.55
C ILE A 7 0.77 -4.71 7.71
N VAL A 8 1.30 -3.78 6.92
CA VAL A 8 2.45 -4.04 6.05
C VAL A 8 3.68 -3.41 6.67
N PRO A 9 4.74 -4.16 6.95
CA PRO A 9 5.99 -3.57 7.45
C PRO A 9 6.57 -2.58 6.44
N GLY A 10 6.96 -1.40 6.92
CA GLY A 10 7.54 -0.37 6.08
C GLY A 10 6.53 0.64 5.56
N ILE A 11 7.04 1.67 4.93
CA ILE A 11 6.26 2.71 4.25
C ILE A 11 6.73 2.83 2.81
N PRO A 12 5.88 3.28 1.88
CA PRO A 12 6.30 3.45 0.48
C PRO A 12 7.46 4.44 0.35
N ALA A 13 8.24 4.27 -0.70
CA ALA A 13 9.32 5.20 -1.02
C ALA A 13 8.74 6.58 -1.35
N SER A 14 9.55 7.64 -1.16
CA SER A 14 9.16 8.97 -1.57
C SER A 14 9.07 9.05 -3.09
N LEU A 15 8.25 9.97 -3.59
CA LEU A 15 8.16 10.24 -5.04
C LEU A 15 9.53 10.60 -5.61
N ASN A 16 10.31 11.42 -4.90
CA ASN A 16 11.64 11.80 -5.34
C ASN A 16 12.57 10.60 -5.47
N ALA A 17 12.59 9.72 -4.48
CA ALA A 17 13.40 8.50 -4.53
C ALA A 17 12.92 7.59 -5.65
N SER A 18 11.61 7.51 -5.87
CA SER A 18 11.01 6.67 -6.90
C SER A 18 11.34 7.16 -8.30
N TYR A 19 11.30 8.48 -8.56
CA TYR A 19 11.53 9.03 -9.88
C TYR A 19 12.99 9.34 -10.18
N ALA A 20 13.76 9.72 -9.17
CA ALA A 20 15.17 10.09 -9.36
C ALA A 20 16.11 8.89 -9.40
N SER A 21 15.66 7.72 -8.95
CA SER A 21 16.49 6.51 -8.90
C SER A 21 16.71 5.92 -10.28
N HIS A 22 17.85 5.24 -10.46
CA HIS A 22 18.12 4.46 -11.65
C HIS A 22 17.00 3.42 -11.85
N TRP A 23 16.69 3.08 -13.10
CA TRP A 23 15.59 2.17 -13.43
C TRP A 23 15.69 0.80 -12.70
N SER A 24 16.91 0.27 -12.55
CA SER A 24 17.12 -1.02 -11.88
C SER A 24 16.74 -0.93 -10.38
N LYS A 25 17.05 0.20 -9.75
CA LYS A 25 16.70 0.44 -8.35
C LYS A 25 15.19 0.61 -8.20
N ARG A 26 14.55 1.30 -9.14
CA ARG A 26 13.09 1.44 -9.14
C ARG A 26 12.40 0.10 -9.31
N ALA A 27 12.91 -0.74 -10.22
CA ALA A 27 12.38 -2.08 -10.45
C ALA A 27 12.50 -2.93 -9.18
N LYS A 28 13.64 -2.84 -8.49
CA LYS A 28 13.86 -3.57 -7.24
C LYS A 28 12.89 -3.12 -6.16
N LEU A 29 12.70 -1.81 -5.99
CA LEU A 29 11.76 -1.27 -5.01
C LEU A 29 10.34 -1.77 -5.28
N LYS A 30 9.93 -1.74 -6.54
CA LYS A 30 8.61 -2.25 -6.94
C LYS A 30 8.48 -3.74 -6.64
N ASN A 31 9.46 -4.54 -7.02
CA ASN A 31 9.42 -5.99 -6.81
C ASN A 31 9.41 -6.35 -5.32
N ASP A 32 10.17 -5.63 -4.51
CA ASP A 32 10.18 -5.84 -3.06
C ASP A 32 8.78 -5.63 -2.47
N TRP A 33 8.06 -4.60 -2.92
CA TRP A 33 6.70 -4.35 -2.48
C TRP A 33 5.71 -5.40 -2.98
N LEU A 34 5.84 -5.82 -4.25
CA LEU A 34 5.00 -6.86 -4.81
C LEU A 34 5.15 -8.17 -4.04
N ASP A 35 6.39 -8.57 -3.76
CA ASP A 35 6.67 -9.81 -3.01
C ASP A 35 6.12 -9.74 -1.59
N LYS A 36 6.33 -8.62 -0.92
CA LYS A 36 5.83 -8.39 0.44
C LYS A 36 4.30 -8.48 0.49
N MET A 37 3.64 -7.81 -0.43
CA MET A 37 2.18 -7.81 -0.49
C MET A 37 1.63 -9.20 -0.79
N GLN A 38 2.28 -9.94 -1.69
CA GLN A 38 1.86 -11.30 -2.01
C GLN A 38 1.85 -12.20 -0.77
N VAL A 39 2.94 -12.18 0.00
CA VAL A 39 3.05 -13.00 1.21
C VAL A 39 1.95 -12.64 2.21
N LEU A 40 1.77 -11.35 2.47
CA LEU A 40 0.79 -10.88 3.45
C LEU A 40 -0.65 -11.19 3.01
N LEU A 41 -0.96 -11.02 1.73
CA LEU A 41 -2.29 -11.28 1.21
C LEU A 41 -2.62 -12.78 1.22
N LEU A 42 -1.65 -13.63 0.89
CA LEU A 42 -1.84 -15.07 0.99
C LEU A 42 -2.10 -15.50 2.44
N ASP A 43 -1.37 -14.90 3.40
CA ASP A 43 -1.60 -15.16 4.82
C ASP A 43 -2.99 -14.72 5.29
N CYS A 44 -3.55 -13.69 4.67
CA CYS A 44 -4.91 -13.23 4.97
C CYS A 44 -6.00 -14.06 4.27
N GLY A 45 -5.64 -15.08 3.53
CA GLY A 45 -6.59 -15.93 2.82
C GLY A 45 -6.94 -15.45 1.42
N CYS A 46 -6.30 -14.39 0.93
CA CYS A 46 -6.49 -13.95 -0.46
C CYS A 46 -5.80 -14.91 -1.41
N ARG A 47 -6.31 -15.03 -2.63
CA ARG A 47 -5.74 -15.90 -3.65
C ARG A 47 -5.67 -15.18 -4.97
N ARG A 48 -4.57 -15.39 -5.68
CA ARG A 48 -4.37 -14.81 -7.01
C ARG A 48 -5.48 -15.27 -7.95
N SER A 49 -5.94 -14.35 -8.79
CA SER A 49 -7.02 -14.58 -9.76
C SER A 49 -8.39 -14.86 -9.12
N LYS A 50 -8.51 -14.64 -7.81
CA LYS A 50 -9.78 -14.68 -7.10
C LYS A 50 -9.92 -13.42 -6.24
N PRO A 51 -10.15 -12.27 -6.87
CA PRO A 51 -10.24 -11.02 -6.13
C PRO A 51 -11.28 -11.08 -5.03
N ARG A 52 -10.91 -10.59 -3.85
CA ARG A 52 -11.81 -10.60 -2.70
C ARG A 52 -13.00 -9.68 -2.89
N PHE A 53 -12.79 -8.58 -3.63
CA PHE A 53 -13.84 -7.63 -3.96
C PHE A 53 -13.99 -7.58 -5.48
N THR A 54 -15.21 -7.75 -5.97
CA THR A 54 -15.48 -7.71 -7.41
C THR A 54 -16.09 -6.38 -7.85
N GLY A 55 -16.52 -5.55 -6.92
CA GLY A 55 -17.08 -4.23 -7.19
C GLY A 55 -16.12 -3.11 -6.81
N MET A 56 -16.65 -1.90 -6.73
CA MET A 56 -15.89 -0.72 -6.35
C MET A 56 -15.50 -0.76 -4.88
N VAL A 57 -14.32 -0.27 -4.57
CA VAL A 57 -13.79 -0.29 -3.20
C VAL A 57 -13.29 1.08 -2.78
N ALA A 58 -13.27 1.29 -1.46
CA ALA A 58 -12.52 2.37 -0.83
C ALA A 58 -11.26 1.78 -0.23
N LEU A 59 -10.12 2.40 -0.53
CA LEU A 59 -8.82 2.01 -0.01
C LEU A 59 -8.34 3.07 0.97
N ASN A 60 -7.99 2.64 2.17
CA ASN A 60 -7.46 3.52 3.20
C ASN A 60 -6.04 3.07 3.53
N LEU A 61 -5.09 3.99 3.40
CA LEU A 61 -3.68 3.76 3.72
C LEU A 61 -3.28 4.71 4.85
N HIS A 62 -2.92 4.14 5.98
CA HIS A 62 -2.43 4.91 7.12
C HIS A 62 -0.96 4.56 7.34
N TYR A 63 -0.08 5.56 7.16
CA TYR A 63 1.36 5.39 7.28
C TYR A 63 1.79 5.75 8.70
N ARG A 64 2.42 4.80 9.38
CA ARG A 64 3.04 5.04 10.68
C ARG A 64 4.53 5.15 10.48
N VAL A 65 5.08 6.29 10.81
CA VAL A 65 6.47 6.65 10.52
C VAL A 65 7.26 6.70 11.82
N ALA A 66 8.31 5.89 11.89
CA ALA A 66 9.19 5.87 13.05
C ALA A 66 9.88 7.23 13.23
N THR A 67 10.25 7.51 14.48
CA THR A 67 10.92 8.77 14.83
C THR A 67 12.14 9.01 13.96
N ARG A 68 12.19 10.17 13.33
CA ARG A 68 13.29 10.60 12.46
C ARG A 68 13.58 12.08 12.68
N THR A 69 14.73 12.52 12.19
CA THR A 69 15.01 13.95 12.12
C THR A 69 14.03 14.62 11.16
N ARG A 70 13.80 15.92 11.35
CA ARG A 70 12.87 16.67 10.51
C ARG A 70 13.20 16.57 9.02
N LYS A 71 14.49 16.53 8.67
CA LYS A 71 14.95 16.42 7.28
C LYS A 71 14.63 15.07 6.65
N GLN A 72 14.57 14.01 7.46
CA GLN A 72 14.37 12.63 6.99
C GLN A 72 12.91 12.22 7.05
N ARG A 73 12.07 13.05 7.66
CA ARG A 73 10.66 12.71 7.85
C ARG A 73 9.89 12.94 6.54
N PRO A 74 9.21 11.93 6.02
CA PRO A 74 8.47 12.09 4.78
C PRO A 74 7.20 12.91 5.00
N ASP A 75 6.80 13.64 3.96
CA ASP A 75 5.49 14.28 3.92
C ASP A 75 4.49 13.34 3.25
N LEU A 76 3.23 13.43 3.63
CA LEU A 76 2.20 12.56 3.11
C LEU A 76 2.09 12.61 1.59
N ASP A 77 2.13 13.81 1.02
CA ASP A 77 2.01 14.01 -0.43
C ASP A 77 3.23 13.54 -1.21
N ASN A 78 4.30 13.18 -0.52
CA ASN A 78 5.55 12.74 -1.14
C ASN A 78 5.73 11.22 -1.12
N LEU A 79 4.79 10.48 -0.56
CA LEU A 79 4.82 9.02 -0.55
C LEU A 79 4.18 8.46 -1.81
N ALA A 80 4.78 7.40 -2.38
CA ALA A 80 4.35 6.81 -3.63
C ALA A 80 3.77 5.41 -3.40
N PRO A 81 2.47 5.26 -3.15
CA PRO A 81 1.87 3.97 -2.81
C PRO A 81 1.61 3.06 -4.02
N LYS A 82 1.98 3.46 -5.22
CA LYS A 82 1.63 2.72 -6.45
C LYS A 82 2.08 1.26 -6.40
N ALA A 83 3.31 0.99 -5.96
CA ALA A 83 3.82 -0.39 -5.91
C ALA A 83 3.06 -1.25 -4.91
N LEU A 84 2.68 -0.66 -3.77
CA LEU A 84 1.84 -1.33 -2.78
C LEU A 84 0.47 -1.68 -3.38
N ILE A 85 -0.14 -0.71 -4.05
CA ILE A 85 -1.45 -0.91 -4.70
C ILE A 85 -1.35 -1.96 -5.80
N ASP A 86 -0.31 -1.90 -6.63
CA ASP A 86 -0.09 -2.88 -7.70
C ASP A 86 0.02 -4.30 -7.13
N GLY A 87 0.58 -4.44 -5.93
CA GLY A 87 0.68 -5.73 -5.26
C GLY A 87 -0.67 -6.30 -4.80
N MET A 88 -1.72 -5.49 -4.76
CA MET A 88 -3.07 -5.92 -4.37
C MET A 88 -3.90 -6.39 -5.56
N ILE A 89 -3.48 -6.04 -6.78
CA ILE A 89 -4.22 -6.39 -7.99
C ILE A 89 -4.24 -7.90 -8.18
N GLY A 90 -5.41 -8.46 -8.44
CA GLY A 90 -5.61 -9.89 -8.62
C GLY A 90 -5.90 -10.65 -7.33
N TYR A 91 -5.53 -10.09 -6.18
CA TYR A 91 -5.79 -10.68 -4.86
C TYR A 91 -6.95 -10.00 -4.15
N VAL A 92 -6.99 -8.68 -4.20
CA VAL A 92 -7.97 -7.86 -3.48
C VAL A 92 -9.05 -7.36 -4.42
N PHE A 93 -8.65 -6.83 -5.57
CA PHE A 93 -9.56 -6.35 -6.62
C PHE A 93 -8.97 -6.72 -7.99
N PRO A 94 -9.82 -6.77 -9.05
CA PRO A 94 -9.32 -7.16 -10.38
C PRO A 94 -8.33 -6.19 -10.98
N ASP A 95 -8.51 -4.90 -10.70
CA ASP A 95 -7.69 -3.84 -11.27
C ASP A 95 -7.77 -2.60 -10.36
N ASP A 96 -6.79 -1.72 -10.44
CA ASP A 96 -6.77 -0.49 -9.64
C ASP A 96 -7.91 0.46 -9.98
N SER A 97 -8.53 0.31 -11.16
CA SER A 97 -9.73 1.07 -11.53
C SER A 97 -10.93 0.79 -10.61
N ALA A 98 -10.90 -0.31 -9.84
CA ALA A 98 -11.92 -0.58 -8.85
C ALA A 98 -11.85 0.37 -7.65
N ILE A 99 -10.71 1.02 -7.42
CA ILE A 99 -10.55 1.98 -6.34
C ILE A 99 -11.24 3.27 -6.72
N ARG A 100 -12.30 3.61 -5.99
CA ARG A 100 -13.06 4.84 -6.23
C ARG A 100 -12.83 5.89 -5.16
N LEU A 101 -12.28 5.49 -4.03
CA LEU A 101 -11.95 6.40 -2.95
C LEU A 101 -10.62 5.94 -2.37
N LEU A 102 -9.63 6.82 -2.39
CA LEU A 102 -8.34 6.59 -1.78
C LEU A 102 -8.15 7.60 -0.66
N ILE A 103 -8.04 7.11 0.57
CA ILE A 103 -7.80 7.93 1.74
C ILE A 103 -6.41 7.62 2.25
N GLN A 104 -5.60 8.64 2.44
CA GLN A 104 -4.26 8.50 2.98
C GLN A 104 -4.11 9.39 4.21
N SER A 105 -3.43 8.86 5.21
CA SER A 105 -3.14 9.59 6.43
C SER A 105 -1.75 9.20 6.92
N ILE A 106 -1.15 10.04 7.76
CA ILE A 106 0.19 9.82 8.26
C ILE A 106 0.26 10.14 9.75
N GLU A 107 1.01 9.32 10.46
CA GLU A 107 1.28 9.46 11.89
C GLU A 107 2.78 9.42 12.08
N TYR A 108 3.34 10.40 12.80
CA TYR A 108 4.77 10.47 13.06
C TYR A 108 5.09 9.92 14.46
N ASP A 109 6.37 9.68 14.69
CA ASP A 109 6.91 9.22 15.97
C ASP A 109 6.31 7.89 16.45
N ALA A 110 6.04 7.01 15.50
CA ALA A 110 5.63 5.64 15.79
C ALA A 110 6.86 4.80 16.20
N ASP A 111 6.59 3.59 16.69
CA ASP A 111 7.66 2.67 17.09
C ASP A 111 8.46 2.16 15.89
N ARG A 112 7.80 2.02 14.76
CA ARG A 112 8.39 1.49 13.53
C ARG A 112 7.64 2.01 12.31
N ASP A 113 8.28 1.88 11.15
CA ASP A 113 7.62 2.17 9.88
C ASP A 113 6.66 1.02 9.55
N GLU A 114 5.41 1.35 9.34
CA GLU A 114 4.43 0.38 8.88
C GLU A 114 3.28 1.09 8.18
N THR A 115 2.58 0.36 7.31
CA THR A 115 1.41 0.86 6.60
C THR A 115 0.22 0.00 6.99
N ILE A 116 -0.83 0.63 7.50
CA ILE A 116 -2.09 -0.04 7.79
C ILE A 116 -2.97 0.11 6.57
N VAL A 117 -3.33 -1.02 5.96
CA VAL A 117 -4.13 -1.07 4.74
C VAL A 117 -5.52 -1.56 5.11
N SER A 118 -6.54 -0.80 4.72
CA SER A 118 -7.93 -1.21 4.90
C SER A 118 -8.67 -1.07 3.58
N VAL A 119 -9.41 -2.08 3.20
CA VAL A 119 -10.21 -2.09 1.99
C VAL A 119 -11.63 -2.46 2.36
N LYS A 120 -12.59 -1.65 1.92
CA LYS A 120 -14.01 -1.95 2.10
C LYS A 120 -14.76 -1.79 0.79
N PRO A 121 -15.82 -2.59 0.58
CA PRO A 121 -16.65 -2.38 -0.60
C PRO A 121 -17.41 -1.07 -0.46
N LEU A 122 -17.46 -0.33 -1.56
CA LEU A 122 -18.41 0.78 -1.70
C LEU A 122 -19.68 0.15 -2.21
N GLY A 123 -20.75 0.29 -1.50
CA GLY A 123 -22.03 -0.36 -1.76
C GLY A 123 -22.37 -0.63 -3.22
N ASP A 124 -23.45 -1.15 -3.49
CA ASP A 124 -23.82 -1.56 -4.84
C ASP A 124 -24.16 -0.41 -5.76
#